data_c284085d5389b3882cdbab0ede31e018
#
_entry.id   c284085d5389b3882cdbab0ede31e018
#
_cell.length_a   1.000
_cell.length_b   1.000
_cell.length_c   1.000
_cell.angle_alpha   90.00
_cell.angle_beta   90.00
_cell.angle_gamma   90.00
#
_symmetry.space_group_name_H-M   'P 1'
#
loop_
_entity.id
_entity.type
_entity.pdbx_description
1 polymer ?
#
loop_
_entity_poly.entity_id
_entity_poly.type
_entity_poly.pdbx_seq_one_letter_code
_entity_poly.pdbx_strand_id
1 'polypeptide(L)'
;MPNPRLAARYAKSLIDLSIERGQLEQVYQDNLYLKGIMQGSKELVNFLNNPVINSEKKLKIIQTLRSGQTSEITQSFNNLLIKKGRESYLPEIADAFIEQYKVYKEILTVTLTTAVPASDELKNIFISKIKKEGVMKEVDLVCVVDEKIIGGFILEGNGRRVDASVAYDLTKIKNRFLTNEYIYRFR
;
A
#
# COMPACT_ATOMS: atom_id res chain seq x y z
N MET A 1 0.48 -12.64 15.76
CA MET A 1 0.29 -11.18 15.92
C MET A 1 1.18 -10.45 14.92
N PRO A 2 0.68 -9.48 14.18
CA PRO A 2 1.50 -8.71 13.24
C PRO A 2 2.65 -8.00 13.98
N ASN A 3 3.85 -8.09 13.41
CA ASN A 3 5.03 -7.43 13.98
C ASN A 3 5.64 -6.46 12.96
N PRO A 4 5.11 -5.23 12.83
CA PRO A 4 5.53 -4.28 11.82
C PRO A 4 7.00 -3.88 11.94
N ARG A 5 7.56 -3.87 13.14
CA ARG A 5 8.99 -3.56 13.37
C ARG A 5 9.91 -4.64 12.79
N LEU A 6 9.50 -5.90 12.91
CA LEU A 6 10.24 -7.02 12.34
C LEU A 6 10.15 -6.98 10.82
N ALA A 7 8.94 -6.82 10.27
CA ALA A 7 8.70 -6.73 8.83
C ALA A 7 9.53 -5.60 8.20
N ALA A 8 9.50 -4.40 8.78
CA ALA A 8 10.26 -3.25 8.31
C ALA A 8 11.78 -3.50 8.31
N ARG A 9 12.31 -4.21 9.31
CA ARG A 9 13.75 -4.55 9.38
C ARG A 9 14.16 -5.51 8.26
N TYR A 10 13.37 -6.55 8.02
CA TYR A 10 13.64 -7.51 6.94
C TYR A 10 13.49 -6.87 5.57
N ALA A 11 12.43 -6.06 5.37
CA ALA A 11 12.23 -5.30 4.16
C ALA A 11 13.41 -4.38 3.86
N LYS A 12 13.91 -3.65 4.86
CA LYS A 12 15.08 -2.78 4.72
C LYS A 12 16.32 -3.56 4.28
N SER A 13 16.60 -4.69 4.94
CA SER A 13 17.76 -5.52 4.58
C SER A 13 17.66 -6.06 3.16
N LEU A 14 16.44 -6.39 2.68
CA LEU A 14 16.21 -6.85 1.32
C LEU A 14 16.40 -5.71 0.30
N ILE A 15 15.95 -4.50 0.62
CA ILE A 15 16.15 -3.31 -0.23
C ILE A 15 17.64 -2.99 -0.35
N ASP A 16 18.36 -2.90 0.77
CA ASP A 16 19.78 -2.58 0.79
C ASP A 16 20.57 -3.60 -0.06
N LEU A 17 20.31 -4.90 0.10
CA LEU A 17 20.93 -5.94 -0.72
C LEU A 17 20.55 -5.83 -2.21
N SER A 18 19.30 -5.49 -2.50
CA SER A 18 18.82 -5.35 -3.88
C SER A 18 19.44 -4.15 -4.59
N ILE A 19 19.73 -3.08 -3.86
CA ILE A 19 20.46 -1.90 -4.36
C ILE A 19 21.92 -2.25 -4.66
N GLU A 20 22.60 -2.91 -3.69
CA GLU A 20 23.98 -3.33 -3.85
C GLU A 20 24.20 -4.23 -5.08
N ARG A 21 23.22 -5.08 -5.39
CA ARG A 21 23.27 -6.00 -6.54
C ARG A 21 22.67 -5.41 -7.83
N GLY A 22 22.11 -4.22 -7.80
CA GLY A 22 21.49 -3.59 -8.96
C GLY A 22 20.24 -4.30 -9.47
N GLN A 23 19.55 -5.09 -8.63
CA GLN A 23 18.38 -5.90 -9.00
C GLN A 23 17.10 -5.43 -8.31
N LEU A 24 17.04 -4.16 -7.88
CA LEU A 24 15.94 -3.61 -7.12
C LEU A 24 14.58 -3.74 -7.83
N GLU A 25 14.54 -3.49 -9.14
CA GLU A 25 13.29 -3.57 -9.93
C GLU A 25 12.79 -5.03 -10.03
N GLN A 26 13.67 -5.99 -10.22
CA GLN A 26 13.28 -7.40 -10.26
C GLN A 26 12.72 -7.86 -8.92
N VAL A 27 13.41 -7.52 -7.83
CA VAL A 27 12.96 -7.87 -6.47
C VAL A 27 11.63 -7.18 -6.14
N TYR A 28 11.39 -5.96 -6.64
CA TYR A 28 10.11 -5.27 -6.49
C TYR A 28 8.98 -6.01 -7.22
N GLN A 29 9.18 -6.39 -8.49
CA GLN A 29 8.19 -7.19 -9.24
C GLN A 29 7.92 -8.52 -8.57
N ASP A 30 8.96 -9.12 -8.02
CA ASP A 30 8.87 -10.35 -7.24
C ASP A 30 7.96 -10.20 -6.01
N ASN A 31 8.12 -9.13 -5.27
CA ASN A 31 7.31 -8.88 -4.07
C ASN A 31 5.87 -8.48 -4.42
N LEU A 32 5.65 -7.74 -5.52
CA LEU A 32 4.29 -7.46 -6.03
C LEU A 32 3.55 -8.75 -6.39
N TYR A 33 4.21 -9.66 -7.08
CA TYR A 33 3.63 -10.95 -7.44
C TYR A 33 3.31 -11.80 -6.21
N LEU A 34 4.25 -11.88 -5.24
CA LEU A 34 4.02 -12.58 -3.97
C LEU A 34 2.82 -12.00 -3.21
N LYS A 35 2.72 -10.68 -3.13
CA LYS A 35 1.58 -9.99 -2.51
C LYS A 35 0.28 -10.37 -3.22
N GLY A 36 0.24 -10.34 -4.55
CA GLY A 36 -0.94 -10.71 -5.34
C GLY A 36 -1.41 -12.13 -5.05
N ILE A 37 -0.49 -13.11 -5.02
CA ILE A 37 -0.83 -14.50 -4.70
C ILE A 37 -1.35 -14.63 -3.26
N MET A 38 -0.70 -13.99 -2.30
CA MET A 38 -1.11 -14.08 -0.89
C MET A 38 -2.44 -13.40 -0.62
N GLN A 39 -2.78 -12.34 -1.35
CA GLN A 39 -4.10 -11.71 -1.28
C GLN A 39 -5.20 -12.55 -1.95
N GLY A 40 -4.88 -13.24 -3.04
CA GLY A 40 -5.80 -14.11 -3.76
C GLY A 40 -6.05 -15.46 -3.08
N SER A 41 -5.13 -15.95 -2.24
CA SER A 41 -5.23 -17.27 -1.60
C SER A 41 -5.02 -17.19 -0.10
N LYS A 42 -6.15 -17.17 0.64
CA LYS A 42 -6.14 -17.31 2.10
C LYS A 42 -5.57 -18.65 2.57
N GLU A 43 -5.72 -19.69 1.74
CA GLU A 43 -5.20 -21.02 2.04
C GLU A 43 -3.68 -21.03 2.11
N LEU A 44 -3.01 -20.31 1.19
CA LEU A 44 -1.56 -20.17 1.21
C LEU A 44 -1.07 -19.46 2.48
N VAL A 45 -1.74 -18.40 2.88
CA VAL A 45 -1.40 -17.67 4.12
C VAL A 45 -1.59 -18.58 5.34
N ASN A 46 -2.69 -19.33 5.41
CA ASN A 46 -2.94 -20.28 6.48
C ASN A 46 -1.92 -21.42 6.49
N PHE A 47 -1.51 -21.90 5.32
CA PHE A 47 -0.47 -22.90 5.16
C PHE A 47 0.88 -22.42 5.71
N LEU A 48 1.27 -21.19 5.39
CA LEU A 48 2.51 -20.59 5.89
C LEU A 48 2.47 -20.38 7.41
N ASN A 49 1.31 -19.99 7.94
CA ASN A 49 1.10 -19.75 9.38
C ASN A 49 1.03 -21.05 10.20
N ASN A 50 0.83 -22.20 9.58
CA ASN A 50 0.67 -23.46 10.31
C ASN A 50 2.03 -23.96 10.83
N PRO A 51 2.23 -24.07 12.15
CA PRO A 51 3.50 -24.50 12.72
C PRO A 51 3.74 -26.02 12.61
N VAL A 52 2.70 -26.82 12.37
CA VAL A 52 2.79 -28.29 12.25
C VAL A 52 3.44 -28.70 10.93
N ILE A 53 3.39 -27.85 9.92
CA ILE A 53 3.92 -28.16 8.60
C ILE A 53 5.44 -27.95 8.59
N ASN A 54 6.16 -29.00 8.14
CA ASN A 54 7.61 -28.96 8.05
C ASN A 54 8.10 -27.86 7.09
N SER A 55 9.19 -27.18 7.49
CA SER A 55 9.85 -26.12 6.72
C SER A 55 10.22 -26.56 5.29
N GLU A 56 10.62 -27.81 5.09
CA GLU A 56 10.94 -28.35 3.76
C GLU A 56 9.76 -28.37 2.80
N LYS A 57 8.55 -28.70 3.32
CA LYS A 57 7.32 -28.67 2.51
C LYS A 57 6.93 -27.24 2.14
N LYS A 58 7.09 -26.31 3.07
CA LYS A 58 6.86 -24.86 2.83
C LYS A 58 7.82 -24.33 1.76
N LEU A 59 9.11 -24.70 1.84
CA LEU A 59 10.12 -24.36 0.83
C LEU A 59 9.73 -24.84 -0.56
N LYS A 60 9.38 -26.13 -0.70
CA LYS A 60 8.99 -26.70 -2.00
C LYS A 60 7.81 -25.97 -2.61
N ILE A 61 6.78 -25.63 -1.83
CA ILE A 61 5.60 -24.93 -2.33
C ILE A 61 5.97 -23.51 -2.79
N ILE A 62 6.72 -22.76 -2.00
CA ILE A 62 7.16 -21.40 -2.40
C ILE A 62 8.03 -21.45 -3.66
N GLN A 63 8.88 -22.45 -3.81
CA GLN A 63 9.67 -22.63 -5.02
C GLN A 63 8.82 -23.01 -6.22
N THR A 64 7.79 -23.88 -6.05
CA THR A 64 6.89 -24.27 -7.12
C THR A 64 5.98 -23.14 -7.59
N LEU A 65 5.52 -22.29 -6.69
CA LEU A 65 4.68 -21.13 -7.04
C LEU A 65 5.38 -20.16 -8.00
N ARG A 66 6.69 -20.26 -8.13
CA ARG A 66 7.51 -19.33 -8.92
C ARG A 66 8.53 -20.02 -9.84
N SER A 67 8.24 -21.22 -10.32
CA SER A 67 9.16 -21.93 -11.22
C SER A 67 9.64 -21.04 -12.37
N GLY A 68 10.85 -20.50 -12.25
CA GLY A 68 11.59 -19.90 -13.36
C GLY A 68 11.63 -18.38 -13.47
N GLN A 69 10.90 -17.61 -12.67
CA GLN A 69 10.82 -16.14 -12.84
C GLN A 69 11.29 -15.30 -11.63
N THR A 70 11.79 -15.92 -10.58
CA THR A 70 12.21 -15.22 -9.36
C THR A 70 13.69 -14.92 -9.37
N SER A 71 14.07 -13.72 -8.94
CA SER A 71 15.47 -13.37 -8.71
C SER A 71 16.11 -14.28 -7.65
N GLU A 72 17.39 -14.57 -7.79
CA GLU A 72 18.15 -15.38 -6.80
C GLU A 72 18.12 -14.76 -5.41
N ILE A 73 18.08 -13.43 -5.34
CA ILE A 73 17.99 -12.67 -4.09
C ILE A 73 16.71 -13.02 -3.36
N THR A 74 15.56 -12.92 -4.05
CA THR A 74 14.25 -13.22 -3.46
C THR A 74 14.15 -14.69 -3.04
N GLN A 75 14.70 -15.61 -3.82
CA GLN A 75 14.73 -17.03 -3.46
C GLN A 75 15.56 -17.28 -2.18
N SER A 76 16.77 -16.73 -2.14
CA SER A 76 17.67 -16.87 -0.99
C SER A 76 17.06 -16.24 0.27
N PHE A 77 16.40 -15.11 0.12
CA PHE A 77 15.71 -14.42 1.20
C PHE A 77 14.53 -15.23 1.75
N ASN A 78 13.66 -15.77 0.88
CA ASN A 78 12.55 -16.63 1.27
C ASN A 78 13.05 -17.91 1.97
N ASN A 79 14.12 -18.52 1.44
CA ASN A 79 14.74 -19.67 2.06
C ASN A 79 15.27 -19.36 3.47
N LEU A 80 15.85 -18.17 3.65
CA LEU A 80 16.33 -17.72 4.96
C LEU A 80 15.18 -17.50 5.94
N LEU A 81 14.08 -16.89 5.52
CA LEU A 81 12.89 -16.68 6.36
C LEU A 81 12.30 -18.01 6.84
N ILE A 82 12.19 -18.99 5.95
CA ILE A 82 11.66 -20.32 6.29
C ILE A 82 12.61 -21.06 7.23
N LYS A 83 13.92 -21.03 6.98
CA LYS A 83 14.93 -21.63 7.89
C LYS A 83 14.91 -21.01 9.28
N LYS A 84 14.52 -19.74 9.39
CA LYS A 84 14.40 -19.03 10.68
C LYS A 84 13.01 -19.18 11.32
N GLY A 85 12.07 -19.92 10.71
CA GLY A 85 10.71 -20.07 11.20
C GLY A 85 9.91 -18.76 11.20
N ARG A 86 10.18 -17.89 10.22
CA ARG A 86 9.55 -16.56 10.10
C ARG A 86 8.74 -16.38 8.82
N GLU A 87 8.38 -17.49 8.20
CA GLU A 87 7.57 -17.52 6.99
C GLU A 87 6.16 -16.92 7.17
N SER A 88 5.63 -16.94 8.39
CA SER A 88 4.34 -16.33 8.72
C SER A 88 4.32 -14.81 8.52
N TYR A 89 5.48 -14.15 8.55
CA TYR A 89 5.61 -12.71 8.34
C TYR A 89 5.84 -12.33 6.86
N LEU A 90 5.89 -13.28 5.94
CA LEU A 90 6.10 -13.02 4.51
C LEU A 90 5.13 -11.98 3.94
N PRO A 91 3.80 -12.04 4.20
CA PRO A 91 2.88 -11.02 3.70
C PRO A 91 3.22 -9.61 4.20
N GLU A 92 3.51 -9.47 5.48
CA GLU A 92 3.84 -8.19 6.11
C GLU A 92 5.19 -7.64 5.63
N ILE A 93 6.16 -8.55 5.37
CA ILE A 93 7.47 -8.17 4.83
C ILE A 93 7.33 -7.68 3.39
N ALA A 94 6.51 -8.34 2.57
CA ALA A 94 6.26 -7.91 1.20
C ALA A 94 5.58 -6.53 1.15
N ASP A 95 4.59 -6.29 2.02
CA ASP A 95 3.95 -4.98 2.14
C ASP A 95 4.95 -3.90 2.57
N ALA A 96 5.73 -4.16 3.61
CA ALA A 96 6.75 -3.24 4.10
C ALA A 96 7.85 -2.96 3.06
N PHE A 97 8.21 -3.96 2.24
CA PHE A 97 9.15 -3.78 1.13
C PHE A 97 8.60 -2.84 0.07
N ILE A 98 7.35 -3.04 -0.35
CA ILE A 98 6.68 -2.18 -1.35
C ILE A 98 6.59 -0.74 -0.85
N GLU A 99 6.24 -0.52 0.43
CA GLU A 99 6.20 0.82 1.02
C GLU A 99 7.58 1.48 1.04
N GLN A 100 8.61 0.77 1.49
CA GLN A 100 9.97 1.31 1.53
C GLN A 100 10.56 1.54 0.13
N TYR A 101 10.23 0.69 -0.85
CA TYR A 101 10.58 0.90 -2.25
C TYR A 101 9.97 2.19 -2.79
N LYS A 102 8.68 2.44 -2.51
CA LYS A 102 8.01 3.69 -2.92
C LYS A 102 8.68 4.92 -2.30
N VAL A 103 9.05 4.85 -1.04
CA VAL A 103 9.80 5.93 -0.37
C VAL A 103 11.17 6.15 -1.03
N TYR A 104 11.89 5.07 -1.33
CA TYR A 104 13.20 5.15 -1.98
C TYR A 104 13.15 5.75 -3.40
N LYS A 105 12.11 5.41 -4.17
CA LYS A 105 11.87 5.94 -5.53
C LYS A 105 11.17 7.30 -5.54
N GLU A 106 10.86 7.87 -4.40
CA GLU A 106 10.08 9.11 -4.28
C GLU A 106 8.71 9.03 -4.97
N ILE A 107 8.05 7.86 -4.90
CA ILE A 107 6.71 7.65 -5.44
C ILE A 107 5.68 8.07 -4.40
N LEU A 108 4.86 9.05 -4.73
CA LEU A 108 3.78 9.51 -3.86
C LEU A 108 2.53 8.65 -4.07
N THR A 109 2.12 7.91 -3.05
CA THR A 109 0.82 7.24 -3.08
C THR A 109 -0.25 8.23 -2.63
N VAL A 110 -1.23 8.48 -3.51
CA VAL A 110 -2.38 9.36 -3.25
C VAL A 110 -3.65 8.54 -3.38
N THR A 111 -4.49 8.59 -2.36
CA THR A 111 -5.83 7.98 -2.40
C THR A 111 -6.83 9.02 -2.88
N LEU A 112 -7.52 8.71 -3.98
CA LEU A 112 -8.62 9.48 -4.52
C LEU A 112 -9.93 8.77 -4.19
N THR A 113 -10.74 9.35 -3.31
CA THR A 113 -12.09 8.83 -3.02
C THR A 113 -13.12 9.62 -3.81
N THR A 114 -13.98 8.91 -4.52
CA THR A 114 -15.07 9.48 -5.36
C THR A 114 -16.39 8.76 -5.10
N ALA A 115 -17.52 9.42 -5.33
CA ALA A 115 -18.86 8.81 -5.14
C ALA A 115 -19.17 7.74 -6.22
N VAL A 116 -18.59 7.89 -7.41
CA VAL A 116 -18.73 6.98 -8.55
C VAL A 116 -17.34 6.61 -9.08
N PRO A 117 -17.18 5.48 -9.80
CA PRO A 117 -15.90 5.12 -10.38
C PRO A 117 -15.32 6.26 -11.23
N ALA A 118 -14.08 6.67 -10.92
CA ALA A 118 -13.41 7.74 -11.65
C ALA A 118 -13.03 7.28 -13.07
N SER A 119 -13.34 8.09 -14.08
CA SER A 119 -12.87 7.84 -15.45
C SER A 119 -11.35 7.97 -15.56
N ASP A 120 -10.74 7.32 -16.54
CA ASP A 120 -9.30 7.39 -16.74
C ASP A 120 -8.84 8.80 -17.10
N GLU A 121 -9.68 9.60 -17.76
CA GLU A 121 -9.43 11.01 -18.02
C GLU A 121 -9.29 11.81 -16.71
N LEU A 122 -10.22 11.62 -15.77
CA LEU A 122 -10.14 12.26 -14.45
C LEU A 122 -8.88 11.85 -13.67
N LYS A 123 -8.52 10.58 -13.68
CA LYS A 123 -7.28 10.09 -13.06
C LYS A 123 -6.06 10.81 -13.63
N ASN A 124 -5.97 10.93 -14.95
CA ASN A 124 -4.87 11.60 -15.63
C ASN A 124 -4.79 13.09 -15.28
N ILE A 125 -5.93 13.76 -15.15
CA ILE A 125 -6.02 15.17 -14.73
C ILE A 125 -5.46 15.33 -13.31
N PHE A 126 -5.86 14.47 -12.36
CA PHE A 126 -5.35 14.51 -11.00
C PHE A 126 -3.84 14.24 -10.95
N ILE A 127 -3.35 13.20 -11.63
CA ILE A 127 -1.91 12.89 -11.72
C ILE A 127 -1.13 14.09 -12.27
N SER A 128 -1.63 14.73 -13.33
CA SER A 128 -0.97 15.89 -13.94
C SER A 128 -0.93 17.12 -13.03
N LYS A 129 -2.00 17.37 -12.26
CA LYS A 129 -2.04 18.45 -11.27
C LYS A 129 -1.08 18.22 -10.12
N ILE A 130 -1.09 17.01 -9.55
CA ILE A 130 -0.19 16.64 -8.43
C ILE A 130 1.28 16.74 -8.85
N LYS A 131 1.61 16.29 -10.07
CA LYS A 131 2.98 16.43 -10.60
C LYS A 131 3.41 17.89 -10.82
N LYS A 132 2.48 18.77 -11.21
CA LYS A 132 2.76 20.21 -11.40
C LYS A 132 3.05 20.95 -10.09
N GLU A 133 2.48 20.50 -8.98
CA GLU A 133 2.75 21.07 -7.66
C GLU A 133 4.14 20.68 -7.09
N GLY A 134 4.91 19.88 -7.84
CA GLY A 134 6.36 19.77 -7.71
C GLY A 134 6.88 18.96 -6.52
N VAL A 135 6.04 18.14 -5.89
CA VAL A 135 6.41 17.48 -4.64
C VAL A 135 7.19 16.16 -4.88
N MET A 136 6.92 15.43 -5.99
CA MET A 136 7.55 14.11 -6.24
C MET A 136 7.57 13.74 -7.73
N LYS A 137 8.46 12.79 -8.11
CA LYS A 137 8.70 12.40 -9.51
C LYS A 137 7.57 11.54 -10.08
N GLU A 138 7.04 10.63 -9.28
CA GLU A 138 5.98 9.71 -9.67
C GLU A 138 4.83 9.72 -8.69
N VAL A 139 3.61 9.51 -9.19
CA VAL A 139 2.38 9.49 -8.40
C VAL A 139 1.67 8.18 -8.66
N ASP A 140 1.44 7.42 -7.59
CA ASP A 140 0.63 6.22 -7.58
C ASP A 140 -0.77 6.57 -7.05
N LEU A 141 -1.77 6.58 -7.94
CA LEU A 141 -3.14 6.98 -7.62
C LEU A 141 -4.00 5.76 -7.30
N VAL A 142 -4.38 5.61 -6.04
CA VAL A 142 -5.31 4.58 -5.58
C VAL A 142 -6.72 5.16 -5.57
N CYS A 143 -7.62 4.60 -6.39
CA CYS A 143 -9.01 5.05 -6.45
C CYS A 143 -9.89 4.20 -5.54
N VAL A 144 -10.66 4.87 -4.69
CA VAL A 144 -11.66 4.26 -3.80
C VAL A 144 -13.02 4.85 -4.13
N VAL A 145 -14.06 4.02 -4.16
CA VAL A 145 -15.44 4.49 -4.36
C VAL A 145 -16.16 4.45 -3.02
N ASP A 146 -16.69 5.60 -2.59
CA ASP A 146 -17.52 5.72 -1.39
C ASP A 146 -18.74 6.62 -1.68
N GLU A 147 -19.89 6.00 -1.80
CA GLU A 147 -21.15 6.70 -2.08
C GLU A 147 -21.56 7.69 -0.97
N LYS A 148 -21.03 7.55 0.24
CA LYS A 148 -21.34 8.42 1.38
C LYS A 148 -20.91 9.86 1.18
N ILE A 149 -19.94 10.10 0.32
CA ILE A 149 -19.50 11.47 0.02
C ILE A 149 -20.50 12.24 -0.83
N ILE A 150 -21.55 11.56 -1.39
CA ILE A 150 -22.63 12.09 -2.23
C ILE A 150 -22.13 12.57 -3.60
N GLY A 151 -20.98 13.23 -3.65
CA GLY A 151 -20.34 13.77 -4.86
C GLY A 151 -19.05 14.51 -4.53
N GLY A 152 -18.36 14.97 -5.56
CA GLY A 152 -17.05 15.57 -5.40
C GLY A 152 -15.95 14.53 -5.22
N PHE A 153 -14.88 14.89 -4.50
CA PHE A 153 -13.74 14.00 -4.26
C PHE A 153 -13.05 14.30 -2.94
N ILE A 154 -12.34 13.29 -2.42
CA ILE A 154 -11.41 13.43 -1.32
C ILE A 154 -10.04 12.95 -1.80
N LEU A 155 -9.00 13.76 -1.59
CA LEU A 155 -7.60 13.42 -1.86
C LEU A 155 -6.85 13.27 -0.56
N GLU A 156 -6.20 12.13 -0.37
CA GLU A 156 -5.37 11.85 0.79
C GLU A 156 -3.98 11.38 0.34
N GLY A 157 -2.94 12.05 0.81
CA GLY A 157 -1.56 11.68 0.48
C GLY A 157 -0.56 12.46 1.33
N ASN A 158 0.55 11.84 1.68
CA ASN A 158 1.64 12.44 2.44
C ASN A 158 1.19 13.16 3.74
N GLY A 159 0.22 12.55 4.46
CA GLY A 159 -0.33 13.15 5.68
C GLY A 159 -1.21 14.39 5.47
N ARG A 160 -1.51 14.73 4.23
CA ARG A 160 -2.46 15.82 3.88
C ARG A 160 -3.74 15.24 3.34
N ARG A 161 -4.87 15.85 3.73
CA ARG A 161 -6.20 15.53 3.23
C ARG A 161 -6.85 16.78 2.69
N VAL A 162 -7.33 16.69 1.46
CA VAL A 162 -8.15 17.71 0.81
C VAL A 162 -9.52 17.10 0.60
N ASP A 163 -10.53 17.65 1.28
CA ASP A 163 -11.91 17.20 1.20
C ASP A 163 -12.72 18.23 0.43
N ALA A 164 -13.09 17.89 -0.78
CA ALA A 164 -13.97 18.66 -1.68
C ALA A 164 -15.26 17.87 -1.96
N SER A 165 -15.74 17.12 -0.96
CA SER A 165 -16.98 16.36 -1.05
C SER A 165 -18.21 17.21 -0.77
N VAL A 166 -19.32 16.90 -1.43
CA VAL A 166 -20.62 17.52 -1.20
C VAL A 166 -21.10 17.27 0.24
N ALA A 167 -20.83 16.08 0.79
CA ALA A 167 -21.16 15.75 2.17
C ALA A 167 -20.47 16.67 3.18
N TYR A 168 -19.21 17.01 2.94
CA TYR A 168 -18.46 17.95 3.77
C TYR A 168 -19.06 19.35 3.72
N ASP A 169 -19.36 19.85 2.50
CA ASP A 169 -19.96 21.19 2.33
C ASP A 169 -21.34 21.29 2.98
N LEU A 170 -22.19 20.26 2.83
CA LEU A 170 -23.48 20.19 3.51
C LEU A 170 -23.34 20.20 5.03
N THR A 171 -22.36 19.45 5.56
CA THR A 171 -22.08 19.44 7.00
C THR A 171 -21.61 20.80 7.49
N LYS A 172 -20.78 21.49 6.72
CA LYS A 172 -20.28 22.82 7.04
C LYS A 172 -21.42 23.86 7.03
N ILE A 173 -22.33 23.79 6.05
CA ILE A 173 -23.52 24.63 5.98
C ILE A 173 -24.44 24.36 7.18
N LYS A 174 -24.75 23.09 7.48
CA LYS A 174 -25.53 22.71 8.64
C LYS A 174 -24.97 23.28 9.94
N ASN A 175 -23.65 23.15 10.15
CA ASN A 175 -23.01 23.66 11.36
C ASN A 175 -23.08 25.19 11.46
N ARG A 176 -23.01 25.93 10.34
CA ARG A 176 -23.22 27.39 10.32
C ARG A 176 -24.62 27.78 10.75
N PHE A 177 -25.65 27.02 10.36
CA PHE A 177 -27.02 27.30 10.79
C PHE A 177 -27.27 26.94 12.25
N LEU A 178 -26.55 25.94 12.79
CA LEU A 178 -26.65 25.53 14.20
C LEU A 178 -25.90 26.50 15.15
N THR A 179 -24.83 27.14 14.67
CA THR A 179 -24.10 28.17 15.41
C THR A 179 -24.85 29.49 15.28
N ASN A 180 -25.71 29.80 16.26
CA ASN A 180 -26.51 31.01 16.26
C ASN A 180 -25.62 32.20 16.69
N GLU A 181 -25.00 32.90 15.73
CA GLU A 181 -24.19 34.11 15.99
C GLU A 181 -25.01 35.29 16.50
N TYR A 182 -26.37 35.22 16.49
CA TYR A 182 -27.27 36.30 16.88
C TYR A 182 -27.45 36.46 18.39
N ILE A 183 -27.00 35.54 19.24
CA ILE A 183 -27.20 35.61 20.71
C ILE A 183 -26.29 36.63 21.39
N TYR A 184 -25.23 37.09 20.76
CA TYR A 184 -24.22 37.98 21.36
C TYR A 184 -24.38 39.48 21.09
N ARG A 185 -25.45 39.93 20.51
CA ARG A 185 -25.64 41.39 20.22
C ARG A 185 -26.75 42.08 21.01
N PHE A 186 -27.18 41.56 22.12
CA PHE A 186 -28.00 42.31 23.08
C PHE A 186 -27.20 42.58 24.35
N ARG A 187 -26.43 43.65 24.29
CA ARG A 187 -26.03 44.43 25.44
C ARG A 187 -26.01 45.90 25.03
#